data_5264c0e0fcfc70819a9d1b48df2ccb9c
#
_entry.id   5264c0e0fcfc70819a9d1b48df2ccb9c
#
_cell.length_a   1.000
_cell.length_b   1.000
_cell.length_c   1.000
_cell.angle_alpha   90.00
_cell.angle_beta   90.00
_cell.angle_gamma   90.00
#
_symmetry.space_group_name_H-M   'P 1'
#
loop_
_entity.id
_entity.type
_entity.pdbx_description
1 polymer ?
#
loop_
_entity_poly.entity_id
_entity_poly.type
_entity_poly.pdbx_seq_one_letter_code
_entity_poly.pdbx_strand_id
1 'polypeptide(L)'
;MTEKADDKHFGKIHPGILAAIIGFVIMLILSVLLIIMSLSSKEGIVSNGKMALKYLTTVSGKSVILSLPDLPEAVGEDSPETWLIENSEYELDEEAISVYVEECMETVKREAELEGKTQEGMIISWGYEDLELYKETLTETVYDFIKGRLAVFSVARQQEIVLTEEEYQENLKVYASKYGYSDPEIFEEKCGAHSIANEMLFDKTIDILQNS
;
A
#
# COMPACT_ATOMS: atom_id res chain seq x y z
N MET A 1 -33.04 -35.08 -12.16
CA MET A 1 -31.61 -35.18 -11.87
C MET A 1 -31.11 -33.77 -11.71
N THR A 2 -31.06 -33.32 -10.47
CA THR A 2 -30.63 -31.98 -10.10
C THR A 2 -29.16 -32.09 -9.61
N GLU A 3 -28.27 -31.54 -10.39
CA GLU A 3 -26.83 -31.47 -10.09
C GLU A 3 -26.64 -30.44 -8.99
N LYS A 4 -26.13 -30.89 -7.84
CA LYS A 4 -25.74 -30.05 -6.72
C LYS A 4 -24.45 -29.33 -7.09
N ALA A 5 -24.48 -28.00 -7.12
CA ALA A 5 -23.29 -27.17 -7.11
C ALA A 5 -22.51 -27.41 -5.83
N ASP A 6 -21.25 -27.75 -5.98
CA ASP A 6 -20.29 -27.98 -4.90
C ASP A 6 -19.92 -26.60 -4.31
N ASP A 7 -20.38 -26.37 -3.09
CA ASP A 7 -20.01 -25.21 -2.28
C ASP A 7 -18.55 -25.38 -1.83
N LYS A 8 -17.62 -24.75 -2.52
CA LYS A 8 -16.23 -24.69 -2.08
C LYS A 8 -16.18 -23.90 -0.77
N HIS A 9 -16.05 -24.61 0.33
CA HIS A 9 -15.75 -24.06 1.64
C HIS A 9 -14.41 -23.30 1.60
N PHE A 10 -14.45 -21.99 1.44
CA PHE A 10 -13.35 -21.14 1.85
C PHE A 10 -13.18 -21.27 3.37
N GLY A 11 -12.12 -21.95 3.78
CA GLY A 11 -11.79 -22.09 5.19
C GLY A 11 -11.66 -20.72 5.82
N LYS A 12 -12.45 -20.42 6.86
CA LYS A 12 -12.38 -19.17 7.63
C LYS A 12 -10.98 -19.02 8.18
N ILE A 13 -10.20 -18.11 7.59
CA ILE A 13 -8.87 -17.74 8.09
C ILE A 13 -9.05 -17.20 9.52
N HIS A 14 -8.27 -17.73 10.46
CA HIS A 14 -8.35 -17.32 11.86
C HIS A 14 -8.01 -15.82 11.96
N PRO A 15 -8.79 -14.98 12.70
CA PRO A 15 -8.57 -13.53 12.75
C PRO A 15 -7.14 -13.12 13.12
N GLY A 16 -6.44 -13.91 13.93
CA GLY A 16 -5.04 -13.70 14.29
C GLY A 16 -4.06 -13.95 13.12
N ILE A 17 -4.40 -14.87 12.22
CA ILE A 17 -3.61 -15.15 11.01
C ILE A 17 -3.82 -14.02 10.00
N LEU A 18 -5.05 -13.55 9.84
CA LEU A 18 -5.36 -12.42 8.97
C LEU A 18 -4.63 -11.14 9.42
N ALA A 19 -4.63 -10.86 10.73
CA ALA A 19 -3.90 -9.71 11.28
C ALA A 19 -2.37 -9.84 11.09
N ALA A 20 -1.81 -11.06 11.23
CA ALA A 20 -0.40 -11.33 10.98
C ALA A 20 -0.04 -11.17 9.49
N ILE A 21 -0.92 -11.64 8.59
CA ILE A 21 -0.75 -11.50 7.13
C ILE A 21 -0.81 -10.03 6.73
N ILE A 22 -1.78 -9.27 7.22
CA ILE A 22 -1.91 -7.83 6.95
C ILE A 22 -0.68 -7.08 7.48
N GLY A 23 -0.25 -7.36 8.70
CA GLY A 23 0.96 -6.77 9.30
C GLY A 23 2.23 -7.10 8.52
N PHE A 24 2.32 -8.30 7.99
CA PHE A 24 3.47 -8.76 7.21
C PHE A 24 3.48 -8.18 5.79
N VAL A 25 2.34 -8.12 5.11
CA VAL A 25 2.19 -7.45 3.80
C VAL A 25 2.54 -5.97 3.92
N ILE A 26 2.12 -5.30 4.99
CA ILE A 26 2.50 -3.92 5.28
C ILE A 26 4.02 -3.82 5.51
N MET A 27 4.64 -4.74 6.25
CA MET A 27 6.10 -4.78 6.46
C MET A 27 6.86 -5.07 5.16
N LEU A 28 6.36 -5.94 4.30
CA LEU A 28 6.94 -6.21 2.98
C LEU A 28 6.84 -4.99 2.05
N ILE A 29 5.70 -4.36 1.97
CA ILE A 29 5.50 -3.11 1.22
C ILE A 29 6.47 -2.04 1.74
N LEU A 30 6.64 -1.92 3.05
CA LEU A 30 7.59 -0.98 3.66
C LEU A 30 9.05 -1.35 3.38
N SER A 31 9.43 -2.63 3.40
CA SER A 31 10.82 -3.05 3.15
C SER A 31 11.24 -2.88 1.69
N VAL A 32 10.34 -3.13 0.75
CA VAL A 32 10.56 -2.84 -0.68
C VAL A 32 10.60 -1.33 -0.92
N LEU A 33 9.74 -0.57 -0.27
CA LEU A 33 9.81 0.89 -0.21
C LEU A 33 11.18 1.40 0.26
N LEU A 34 11.76 0.80 1.29
CA LEU A 34 13.08 1.16 1.82
C LEU A 34 14.21 0.96 0.81
N ILE A 35 14.14 -0.09 -0.03
CA ILE A 35 15.17 -0.38 -1.03
C ILE A 35 15.12 0.63 -2.19
N ILE A 36 13.93 0.95 -2.69
CA ILE A 36 13.72 1.91 -3.78
C ILE A 36 14.11 3.33 -3.34
N MET A 37 14.00 3.64 -2.07
CA MET A 37 14.19 4.99 -1.52
C MET A 37 15.62 5.32 -1.12
N SER A 38 16.47 4.33 -0.90
CA SER A 38 17.90 4.54 -0.64
C SER A 38 18.63 5.30 -1.77
N LEU A 39 17.97 5.47 -2.91
CA LEU A 39 18.48 6.18 -4.09
C LEU A 39 17.94 7.61 -4.26
N SER A 40 17.05 8.10 -3.37
CA SER A 40 16.45 9.42 -3.53
C SER A 40 17.16 10.47 -2.67
N SER A 41 17.88 11.37 -3.31
CA SER A 41 18.53 12.53 -2.67
C SER A 41 17.51 13.45 -1.98
N LYS A 42 17.93 14.07 -0.87
CA LYS A 42 17.13 14.99 -0.04
C LYS A 42 16.73 16.31 -0.72
N GLU A 43 17.00 16.48 -2.02
CA GLU A 43 16.69 17.72 -2.74
C GLU A 43 15.24 17.75 -3.22
N GLY A 44 14.48 18.75 -2.78
CA GLY A 44 13.18 19.12 -3.32
C GLY A 44 11.96 18.51 -2.63
N ILE A 45 12.07 18.05 -1.38
CA ILE A 45 10.94 17.47 -0.63
C ILE A 45 9.86 18.51 -0.29
N VAL A 46 10.27 19.74 -0.05
CA VAL A 46 9.36 20.85 0.29
C VAL A 46 9.40 21.91 -0.79
N SER A 47 8.24 22.27 -1.34
CA SER A 47 8.08 23.41 -2.25
C SER A 47 6.95 24.29 -1.76
N ASN A 48 7.25 25.57 -1.48
CA ASN A 48 6.27 26.54 -0.96
C ASN A 48 5.53 26.05 0.30
N GLY A 49 6.24 25.38 1.24
CA GLY A 49 5.67 24.84 2.47
C GLY A 49 4.77 23.61 2.28
N LYS A 50 4.78 23.00 1.10
CA LYS A 50 4.03 21.78 0.78
C LYS A 50 4.99 20.63 0.49
N MET A 51 4.68 19.44 0.98
CA MET A 51 5.46 18.24 0.68
C MET A 51 5.21 17.78 -0.76
N ALA A 52 6.25 17.34 -1.45
CA ALA A 52 6.16 16.93 -2.84
C ALA A 52 5.79 15.44 -2.97
N LEU A 53 4.82 15.13 -3.83
CA LEU A 53 4.42 13.77 -4.16
C LEU A 53 5.35 13.19 -5.23
N LYS A 54 6.27 12.31 -4.86
CA LYS A 54 7.13 11.58 -5.80
C LYS A 54 6.74 10.10 -5.99
N TYR A 55 5.97 9.57 -5.06
CA TYR A 55 5.73 8.13 -4.94
C TYR A 55 4.93 7.51 -6.09
N LEU A 56 3.93 8.22 -6.62
CA LEU A 56 3.08 7.71 -7.70
C LEU A 56 3.87 7.32 -8.95
N THR A 57 4.99 8.00 -9.25
CA THR A 57 5.78 7.75 -10.45
C THR A 57 6.71 6.55 -10.35
N THR A 58 6.99 6.04 -9.14
CA THR A 58 7.98 4.98 -8.93
C THR A 58 7.34 3.59 -8.90
N VAL A 59 6.19 3.44 -8.24
CA VAL A 59 5.51 2.15 -8.09
C VAL A 59 4.43 1.93 -9.15
N SER A 60 3.70 2.98 -9.50
CA SER A 60 2.63 2.89 -10.49
C SER A 60 3.12 2.88 -11.94
N GLY A 61 4.42 3.13 -12.18
CA GLY A 61 4.95 3.24 -13.54
C GLY A 61 4.19 4.29 -14.36
N LYS A 62 3.59 3.86 -15.47
CA LYS A 62 2.74 4.68 -16.34
C LYS A 62 1.25 4.56 -16.03
N SER A 63 0.88 3.87 -14.95
CA SER A 63 -0.52 3.70 -14.56
C SER A 63 -1.20 5.04 -14.33
N VAL A 64 -2.42 5.18 -14.81
CA VAL A 64 -3.22 6.40 -14.70
C VAL A 64 -4.66 6.07 -14.35
N ILE A 65 -5.33 7.02 -13.70
CA ILE A 65 -6.78 6.99 -13.53
C ILE A 65 -7.42 7.68 -14.74
N LEU A 66 -8.36 7.00 -15.38
CA LEU A 66 -9.08 7.48 -16.57
C LEU A 66 -10.35 8.23 -16.16
N SER A 67 -11.05 7.73 -15.15
CA SER A 67 -12.30 8.30 -14.65
C SER A 67 -12.34 8.16 -13.14
N LEU A 68 -12.59 9.27 -12.45
CA LEU A 68 -12.79 9.35 -11.00
C LEU A 68 -14.21 9.87 -10.76
N PRO A 69 -15.12 9.05 -10.21
CA PRO A 69 -16.48 9.48 -9.91
C PRO A 69 -16.52 10.45 -8.71
N ASP A 70 -17.57 11.27 -8.66
CA ASP A 70 -17.87 12.04 -7.46
C ASP A 70 -18.24 11.09 -6.33
N LEU A 71 -17.65 11.29 -5.16
CA LEU A 71 -18.00 10.50 -3.98
C LEU A 71 -19.47 10.79 -3.59
N PRO A 72 -20.24 9.73 -3.29
CA PRO A 72 -21.59 9.90 -2.76
C PRO A 72 -21.52 10.48 -1.33
N GLU A 73 -22.62 11.10 -0.86
CA GLU A 73 -22.74 11.60 0.52
C GLU A 73 -22.52 10.51 1.59
N ALA A 74 -22.68 9.22 1.22
CA ALA A 74 -22.36 8.08 2.06
C ALA A 74 -21.92 6.91 1.19
N VAL A 75 -20.77 6.30 1.52
CA VAL A 75 -20.23 5.11 0.83
C VAL A 75 -20.77 3.78 1.40
N GLY A 76 -21.80 3.82 2.24
CA GLY A 76 -22.40 2.63 2.84
C GLY A 76 -21.50 2.01 3.93
N GLU A 77 -21.31 0.67 3.86
CA GLU A 77 -20.44 -0.07 4.78
C GLU A 77 -18.98 -0.12 4.30
N ASP A 78 -18.70 0.32 3.07
CA ASP A 78 -17.36 0.29 2.48
C ASP A 78 -16.52 1.49 2.95
N SER A 79 -15.21 1.32 2.91
CA SER A 79 -14.30 2.47 3.09
C SER A 79 -14.35 3.37 1.84
N PRO A 80 -14.12 4.70 1.96
CA PRO A 80 -13.99 5.57 0.80
C PRO A 80 -12.96 5.07 -0.22
N GLU A 81 -11.86 4.46 0.25
CA GLU A 81 -10.85 3.86 -0.61
C GLU A 81 -11.40 2.69 -1.42
N THR A 82 -12.05 1.73 -0.76
CA THR A 82 -12.67 0.57 -1.43
C THR A 82 -13.67 1.02 -2.48
N TRP A 83 -14.54 1.96 -2.11
CA TRP A 83 -15.53 2.51 -3.04
C TRP A 83 -14.87 3.18 -4.25
N LEU A 84 -13.81 3.97 -4.06
CA LEU A 84 -13.06 4.60 -5.14
C LEU A 84 -12.38 3.58 -6.05
N ILE A 85 -11.79 2.52 -5.49
CA ILE A 85 -11.16 1.45 -6.26
C ILE A 85 -12.18 0.78 -7.19
N GLU A 86 -13.37 0.48 -6.68
CA GLU A 86 -14.40 -0.25 -7.41
C GLU A 86 -15.14 0.59 -8.46
N ASN A 87 -15.26 1.90 -8.24
CA ASN A 87 -16.06 2.77 -9.08
C ASN A 87 -15.24 3.69 -10.01
N SER A 88 -13.91 3.61 -9.98
CA SER A 88 -13.03 4.36 -10.88
C SER A 88 -12.54 3.50 -12.03
N GLU A 89 -12.16 4.14 -13.14
CA GLU A 89 -11.56 3.47 -14.29
C GLU A 89 -10.06 3.75 -14.32
N TYR A 90 -9.27 2.71 -14.62
CA TYR A 90 -7.81 2.76 -14.61
C TYR A 90 -7.22 2.21 -15.90
N GLU A 91 -6.09 2.76 -16.32
CA GLU A 91 -5.15 2.13 -17.23
C GLU A 91 -3.88 1.83 -16.44
N LEU A 92 -3.61 0.54 -16.19
CA LEU A 92 -2.52 0.09 -15.33
C LEU A 92 -1.30 -0.34 -16.14
N ASP A 93 -0.13 -0.03 -15.63
CA ASP A 93 1.16 -0.45 -16.21
C ASP A 93 1.50 -1.86 -15.72
N GLU A 94 1.09 -2.87 -16.49
CA GLU A 94 1.28 -4.28 -16.18
C GLU A 94 2.77 -4.66 -16.00
N GLU A 95 3.67 -4.00 -16.74
CA GLU A 95 5.10 -4.24 -16.61
C GLU A 95 5.61 -3.74 -15.25
N ALA A 96 5.22 -2.54 -14.84
CA ALA A 96 5.59 -1.99 -13.54
C ALA A 96 5.02 -2.83 -12.38
N ILE A 97 3.78 -3.29 -12.50
CA ILE A 97 3.14 -4.18 -11.52
C ILE A 97 3.89 -5.51 -11.41
N SER A 98 4.19 -6.13 -12.54
CA SER A 98 4.94 -7.40 -12.56
C SER A 98 6.32 -7.26 -11.90
N VAL A 99 7.05 -6.20 -12.21
CA VAL A 99 8.34 -5.91 -11.57
C VAL A 99 8.18 -5.76 -10.06
N TYR A 100 7.18 -5.02 -9.62
CA TYR A 100 6.95 -4.82 -8.19
C TYR A 100 6.56 -6.11 -7.45
N VAL A 101 5.74 -6.97 -8.06
CA VAL A 101 5.41 -8.29 -7.51
C VAL A 101 6.67 -9.16 -7.39
N GLU A 102 7.53 -9.18 -8.41
CA GLU A 102 8.77 -9.94 -8.35
C GLU A 102 9.73 -9.41 -7.27
N GLU A 103 9.84 -8.11 -7.07
CA GLU A 103 10.62 -7.51 -5.98
C GLU A 103 10.08 -7.93 -4.60
N CYS A 104 8.77 -7.97 -4.43
CA CYS A 104 8.13 -8.50 -3.22
C CYS A 104 8.47 -9.98 -3.01
N MET A 105 8.40 -10.80 -4.06
CA MET A 105 8.74 -12.23 -3.99
C MET A 105 10.20 -12.47 -3.63
N GLU A 106 11.14 -11.69 -4.19
CA GLU A 106 12.56 -11.78 -3.82
C GLU A 106 12.80 -11.35 -2.35
N THR A 107 12.00 -10.42 -1.84
CA THR A 107 12.06 -10.04 -0.42
C THR A 107 11.61 -11.19 0.48
N VAL A 108 10.49 -11.85 0.16
CA VAL A 108 10.02 -13.06 0.88
C VAL A 108 11.08 -14.15 0.87
N LYS A 109 11.72 -14.38 -0.26
CA LYS A 109 12.79 -15.38 -0.39
C LYS A 109 13.97 -15.06 0.52
N ARG A 110 14.43 -13.81 0.52
CA ARG A 110 15.54 -13.35 1.39
C ARG A 110 15.20 -13.51 2.87
N GLU A 111 13.98 -13.21 3.28
CA GLU A 111 13.53 -13.37 4.66
C GLU A 111 13.44 -14.85 5.05
N ALA A 112 12.95 -15.69 4.14
CA ALA A 112 12.94 -17.15 4.36
C ALA A 112 14.36 -17.70 4.58
N GLU A 113 15.33 -17.26 3.77
CA GLU A 113 16.74 -17.63 3.91
C GLU A 113 17.32 -17.20 5.27
N LEU A 114 16.99 -15.99 5.76
CA LEU A 114 17.40 -15.49 7.07
C LEU A 114 16.83 -16.34 8.22
N GLU A 115 15.65 -16.91 8.06
CA GLU A 115 15.02 -17.82 9.00
C GLU A 115 15.43 -19.30 8.81
N GLY A 116 16.28 -19.59 7.83
CA GLY A 116 16.70 -20.97 7.50
C GLY A 116 15.59 -21.82 6.89
N LYS A 117 14.61 -21.17 6.26
CA LYS A 117 13.47 -21.79 5.56
C LYS A 117 13.62 -21.69 4.04
N THR A 118 12.85 -22.51 3.32
CA THR A 118 12.60 -22.26 1.90
C THR A 118 11.51 -21.20 1.75
N GLN A 119 11.49 -20.47 0.65
CA GLN A 119 10.43 -19.50 0.33
C GLN A 119 9.04 -20.15 0.41
N GLU A 120 8.86 -21.31 -0.22
CA GLU A 120 7.62 -22.09 -0.17
C GLU A 120 7.25 -22.50 1.26
N GLY A 121 8.21 -23.00 2.05
CA GLY A 121 7.98 -23.37 3.45
C GLY A 121 7.57 -22.20 4.32
N MET A 122 8.08 -21.00 4.04
CA MET A 122 7.67 -19.78 4.72
C MET A 122 6.23 -19.42 4.37
N ILE A 123 5.89 -19.41 3.08
CA ILE A 123 4.57 -19.09 2.56
C ILE A 123 3.50 -20.06 3.09
N ILE A 124 3.79 -21.36 3.11
CA ILE A 124 2.93 -22.38 3.73
C ILE A 124 2.75 -22.11 5.22
N SER A 125 3.81 -21.67 5.93
CA SER A 125 3.70 -21.33 7.35
C SER A 125 2.81 -20.10 7.61
N TRP A 126 2.56 -19.26 6.62
CA TRP A 126 1.60 -18.13 6.65
C TRP A 126 0.16 -18.55 6.34
N GLY A 127 -0.04 -19.82 5.93
CA GLY A 127 -1.38 -20.38 5.69
C GLY A 127 -1.81 -20.38 4.22
N TYR A 128 -0.91 -20.11 3.30
CA TYR A 128 -1.15 -20.29 1.88
C TYR A 128 -0.92 -21.76 1.50
N GLU A 129 -1.64 -22.26 0.52
CA GLU A 129 -1.56 -23.62 0.05
C GLU A 129 -0.22 -23.87 -0.67
N ASP A 130 0.21 -22.93 -1.49
CA ASP A 130 1.46 -22.97 -2.24
C ASP A 130 1.96 -21.57 -2.64
N LEU A 131 3.09 -21.53 -3.34
CA LEU A 131 3.74 -20.32 -3.83
C LEU A 131 2.92 -19.61 -4.92
N GLU A 132 2.22 -20.36 -5.77
CA GLU A 132 1.43 -19.83 -6.87
C GLU A 132 0.23 -19.03 -6.35
N LEU A 133 -0.53 -19.64 -5.44
CA LEU A 133 -1.68 -18.96 -4.79
C LEU A 133 -1.23 -17.71 -4.03
N TYR A 134 -0.07 -17.77 -3.37
CA TYR A 134 0.48 -16.57 -2.71
C TYR A 134 0.79 -15.48 -3.73
N LYS A 135 1.45 -15.82 -4.85
CA LYS A 135 1.81 -14.87 -5.90
C LYS A 135 0.57 -14.25 -6.56
N GLU A 136 -0.48 -15.04 -6.81
CA GLU A 136 -1.76 -14.54 -7.31
C GLU A 136 -2.38 -13.53 -6.33
N THR A 137 -2.47 -13.89 -5.05
CA THR A 137 -3.02 -13.01 -4.00
C THR A 137 -2.19 -11.72 -3.85
N LEU A 138 -0.86 -11.85 -3.90
CA LEU A 138 0.04 -10.69 -3.86
C LEU A 138 -0.20 -9.78 -5.07
N THR A 139 -0.37 -10.36 -6.25
CA THR A 139 -0.64 -9.60 -7.47
C THR A 139 -1.93 -8.80 -7.36
N GLU A 140 -3.03 -9.42 -6.91
CA GLU A 140 -4.30 -8.73 -6.65
C GLU A 140 -4.13 -7.60 -5.63
N THR A 141 -3.39 -7.87 -4.54
CA THR A 141 -3.08 -6.85 -3.51
C THR A 141 -2.32 -5.66 -4.09
N VAL A 142 -1.35 -5.91 -4.98
CA VAL A 142 -0.58 -4.84 -5.65
C VAL A 142 -1.47 -4.03 -6.59
N TYR A 143 -2.38 -4.67 -7.34
CA TYR A 143 -3.37 -3.96 -8.16
C TYR A 143 -4.21 -3.00 -7.32
N ASP A 144 -4.80 -3.49 -6.25
CA ASP A 144 -5.68 -2.69 -5.40
C ASP A 144 -4.90 -1.57 -4.68
N PHE A 145 -3.67 -1.85 -4.26
CA PHE A 145 -2.77 -0.84 -3.71
C PHE A 145 -2.51 0.31 -4.69
N ILE A 146 -2.19 -0.01 -5.95
CA ILE A 146 -1.92 1.01 -6.98
C ILE A 146 -3.18 1.79 -7.31
N LYS A 147 -4.32 1.11 -7.50
CA LYS A 147 -5.62 1.76 -7.75
C LYS A 147 -6.02 2.71 -6.61
N GLY A 148 -5.92 2.23 -5.36
CA GLY A 148 -6.23 3.04 -4.18
C GLY A 148 -5.37 4.30 -4.12
N ARG A 149 -4.06 4.16 -4.35
CA ARG A 149 -3.15 5.32 -4.40
C ARG A 149 -3.49 6.30 -5.51
N LEU A 150 -3.75 5.81 -6.72
CA LEU A 150 -4.14 6.65 -7.86
C LEU A 150 -5.44 7.41 -7.58
N ALA A 151 -6.46 6.73 -7.04
CA ALA A 151 -7.75 7.32 -6.73
C ALA A 151 -7.65 8.37 -5.62
N VAL A 152 -7.12 7.99 -4.46
CA VAL A 152 -7.05 8.87 -3.28
C VAL A 152 -6.19 10.11 -3.56
N PHE A 153 -5.05 9.97 -4.22
CA PHE A 153 -4.24 11.14 -4.59
C PHE A 153 -4.87 11.99 -5.70
N SER A 154 -5.71 11.41 -6.55
CA SER A 154 -6.49 12.18 -7.52
C SER A 154 -7.57 13.02 -6.83
N VAL A 155 -8.24 12.45 -5.82
CA VAL A 155 -9.16 13.21 -4.96
C VAL A 155 -8.41 14.33 -4.23
N ALA A 156 -7.27 14.01 -3.60
CA ALA A 156 -6.46 15.01 -2.90
C ALA A 156 -6.10 16.19 -3.81
N ARG A 157 -5.76 15.89 -5.07
CA ARG A 157 -5.47 16.93 -6.07
C ARG A 157 -6.69 17.74 -6.46
N GLN A 158 -7.85 17.11 -6.70
CA GLN A 158 -9.09 17.80 -7.08
C GLN A 158 -9.60 18.70 -5.97
N GLN A 159 -9.49 18.26 -4.72
CA GLN A 159 -9.94 19.00 -3.54
C GLN A 159 -8.86 19.90 -2.93
N GLU A 160 -7.70 20.01 -3.58
CA GLU A 160 -6.55 20.79 -3.11
C GLU A 160 -6.07 20.40 -1.69
N ILE A 161 -6.28 19.14 -1.30
CA ILE A 161 -5.77 18.60 -0.05
C ILE A 161 -4.26 18.47 -0.17
N VAL A 162 -3.53 19.08 0.75
CA VAL A 162 -2.07 19.08 0.77
C VAL A 162 -1.57 18.73 2.16
N LEU A 163 -0.38 18.16 2.25
CA LEU A 163 0.35 18.03 3.49
C LEU A 163 1.32 19.20 3.61
N THR A 164 1.21 19.98 4.68
CA THR A 164 2.16 21.05 4.96
C THR A 164 3.40 20.50 5.67
N GLU A 165 4.51 21.25 5.65
CA GLU A 165 5.71 20.90 6.39
C GLU A 165 5.45 20.86 7.91
N GLU A 166 4.64 21.78 8.42
CA GLU A 166 4.25 21.83 9.83
C GLU A 166 3.50 20.54 10.23
N GLU A 167 2.46 20.15 9.49
CA GLU A 167 1.73 18.91 9.72
C GLU A 167 2.64 17.67 9.63
N TYR A 168 3.57 17.67 8.68
CA TYR A 168 4.54 16.58 8.55
C TYR A 168 5.40 16.45 9.81
N GLN A 169 5.98 17.54 10.29
CA GLN A 169 6.83 17.53 11.47
C GLN A 169 6.07 17.17 12.76
N GLU A 170 4.85 17.67 12.92
CA GLU A 170 3.98 17.36 14.06
C GLU A 170 3.63 15.86 14.13
N ASN A 171 3.37 15.25 12.97
CA ASN A 171 2.95 13.86 12.88
C ASN A 171 4.11 12.85 12.77
N LEU A 172 5.33 13.29 12.46
CA LEU A 172 6.47 12.39 12.22
C LEU A 172 6.73 11.43 13.40
N LYS A 173 6.61 11.91 14.64
CA LYS A 173 6.77 11.08 15.83
C LYS A 173 5.65 10.03 15.98
N VAL A 174 4.41 10.40 15.63
CA VAL A 174 3.26 9.50 15.69
C VAL A 174 3.46 8.36 14.68
N TYR A 175 3.84 8.71 13.46
CA TYR A 175 4.13 7.72 12.40
C TYR A 175 5.33 6.84 12.75
N ALA A 176 6.42 7.41 13.24
CA ALA A 176 7.55 6.62 13.73
C ALA A 176 7.10 5.55 14.74
N SER A 177 6.28 5.96 15.73
CA SER A 177 5.75 5.03 16.73
C SER A 177 4.80 3.99 16.13
N LYS A 178 3.93 4.37 15.18
CA LYS A 178 3.03 3.47 14.42
C LYS A 178 3.82 2.36 13.72
N TYR A 179 5.00 2.68 13.21
CA TYR A 179 5.88 1.75 12.50
C TYR A 179 6.99 1.12 13.38
N GLY A 180 6.89 1.24 14.71
CA GLY A 180 7.78 0.57 15.66
C GLY A 180 9.14 1.25 15.86
N TYR A 181 9.29 2.49 15.43
CA TYR A 181 10.49 3.29 15.66
C TYR A 181 10.30 4.17 16.89
N SER A 182 11.29 4.17 17.77
CA SER A 182 11.32 5.07 18.94
C SER A 182 11.89 6.45 18.60
N ASP A 183 12.64 6.55 17.50
CA ASP A 183 13.32 7.76 17.05
C ASP A 183 12.79 8.19 15.67
N PRO A 184 12.13 9.36 15.57
CA PRO A 184 11.60 9.86 14.31
C PRO A 184 12.68 10.17 13.25
N GLU A 185 13.89 10.57 13.65
CA GLU A 185 14.98 10.86 12.72
C GLU A 185 15.48 9.56 12.06
N ILE A 186 15.60 8.47 12.85
CA ILE A 186 15.95 7.14 12.32
C ILE A 186 14.84 6.62 11.41
N PHE A 187 13.58 6.85 11.76
CA PHE A 187 12.44 6.49 10.92
C PHE A 187 12.50 7.23 9.58
N GLU A 188 12.70 8.55 9.60
CA GLU A 188 12.80 9.37 8.40
C GLU A 188 14.01 8.97 7.53
N GLU A 189 15.17 8.71 8.15
CA GLU A 189 16.37 8.25 7.45
C GLU A 189 16.14 6.91 6.73
N LYS A 190 15.45 5.97 7.39
CA LYS A 190 15.21 4.63 6.85
C LYS A 190 14.06 4.57 5.87
N CYS A 191 12.95 5.24 6.14
CA CYS A 191 11.75 5.19 5.32
C CYS A 191 11.73 6.30 4.24
N GLY A 192 12.49 7.37 4.43
CA GLY A 192 12.57 8.53 3.56
C GLY A 192 11.37 9.46 3.68
N ALA A 193 11.65 10.76 3.74
CA ALA A 193 10.64 11.77 3.96
C ALA A 193 9.52 11.77 2.91
N HIS A 194 9.82 11.46 1.63
CA HIS A 194 8.78 11.41 0.58
C HIS A 194 7.74 10.33 0.82
N SER A 195 8.13 9.13 1.25
CA SER A 195 7.17 8.05 1.52
C SER A 195 6.34 8.33 2.73
N ILE A 196 6.98 8.81 3.78
CA ILE A 196 6.28 9.20 5.00
C ILE A 196 5.25 10.28 4.67
N ALA A 197 5.64 11.31 3.89
CA ALA A 197 4.74 12.37 3.45
C ALA A 197 3.59 11.86 2.59
N ASN A 198 3.86 10.92 1.68
CA ASN A 198 2.80 10.30 0.88
C ASN A 198 1.81 9.52 1.74
N GLU A 199 2.31 8.77 2.72
CA GLU A 199 1.46 8.02 3.65
C GLU A 199 0.59 8.96 4.50
N MET A 200 1.19 10.02 5.04
CA MET A 200 0.46 11.03 5.80
C MET A 200 -0.61 11.75 4.96
N LEU A 201 -0.30 12.08 3.70
CA LEU A 201 -1.29 12.70 2.82
C LEU A 201 -2.39 11.74 2.43
N PHE A 202 -2.06 10.46 2.21
CA PHE A 202 -3.04 9.41 1.94
C PHE A 202 -4.01 9.28 3.12
N ASP A 203 -3.50 9.06 4.34
CA ASP A 203 -4.30 8.94 5.55
C ASP A 203 -5.16 10.20 5.77
N LYS A 204 -4.57 11.40 5.63
CA LYS A 204 -5.30 12.68 5.73
C LYS A 204 -6.45 12.79 4.73
N THR A 205 -6.23 12.33 3.50
CA THR A 205 -7.26 12.38 2.47
C THR A 205 -8.39 11.41 2.81
N ILE A 206 -8.08 10.20 3.23
CA ILE A 206 -9.07 9.22 3.68
C ILE A 206 -9.87 9.76 4.88
N ASP A 207 -9.21 10.35 5.87
CA ASP A 207 -9.87 10.93 7.05
C ASP A 207 -10.87 12.04 6.65
N ILE A 208 -10.50 12.89 5.70
CA ILE A 208 -11.40 13.93 5.18
C ILE A 208 -12.62 13.29 4.49
N LEU A 209 -12.40 12.27 3.66
CA LEU A 209 -13.47 11.58 2.94
C LEU A 209 -14.43 10.81 3.85
N GLN A 210 -13.94 10.28 4.97
CA GLN A 210 -14.76 9.58 5.96
C GLN A 210 -15.63 10.54 6.80
N ASN A 211 -15.23 11.80 6.92
CA ASN A 211 -15.89 12.79 7.76
C ASN A 211 -16.67 13.86 6.97
N SER A 212 -16.76 13.70 5.64
CA SER A 212 -17.51 14.60 4.74
C SER A 212 -18.93 14.11 4.57
#